data_462dee3312a5dc880ed58b9146638ace
#
_entry.id   462dee3312a5dc880ed58b9146638ace
#
_cell.length_a   1.000
_cell.length_b   1.000
_cell.length_c   1.000
_cell.angle_alpha   90.00
_cell.angle_beta   90.00
_cell.angle_gamma   90.00
#
_symmetry.space_group_name_H-M   'P 1'
#
loop_
_entity.id
_entity.type
_entity.pdbx_description
1 polymer ?
#
loop_
_entity_poly.entity_id
_entity_poly.type
_entity_poly.pdbx_seq_one_letter_code
_entity_poly.pdbx_strand_id
1 'polypeptide(L)'
;QLGWGNTFLANVAAADYFVRRRMEGSHRDLVSLVQFGGEAYIVTPFTNDYENILLSIGLIGTPEEYDRFPDHGTLIMRAISRAVQLFRTFDFLRAQGNLIVIFSDGQDTHAVYEGQSLDEILQEAADNAIPVYFIRTAYDQRLGDVLPDITWKLAVEKTGGRFYPAADEAAILQALHEIDELAAGQIEVTRYVAHQPRFSPFALIAVGLWSLALVCGLGVKQLRRFP
;
A
#
# COMPACT_ATOMS: atom_id res chain seq x y z
N GLN A 1 29.60 5.81 -10.05
CA GLN A 1 29.76 5.39 -8.63
C GLN A 1 28.60 6.01 -7.87
N LEU A 2 27.51 5.25 -7.72
CA LEU A 2 26.40 5.63 -6.87
C LEU A 2 26.83 5.38 -5.42
N GLY A 3 27.01 6.43 -4.64
CA GLY A 3 27.28 6.32 -3.20
C GLY A 3 26.02 5.84 -2.45
N TRP A 4 26.17 5.45 -1.20
CA TRP A 4 25.11 4.90 -0.34
C TRP A 4 23.81 5.75 -0.31
N GLY A 5 23.90 7.08 -0.39
CA GLY A 5 22.76 7.96 -0.51
C GLY A 5 21.94 7.78 -1.80
N ASN A 6 22.52 7.20 -2.84
CA ASN A 6 21.86 7.03 -4.13
C ASN A 6 20.95 5.80 -4.22
N THR A 7 21.24 4.73 -3.47
CA THR A 7 20.40 3.52 -3.49
C THR A 7 19.04 3.77 -2.82
N PHE A 8 19.06 4.47 -1.69
CA PHE A 8 17.82 4.91 -1.02
C PHE A 8 16.97 5.80 -1.94
N LEU A 9 17.60 6.81 -2.55
CA LEU A 9 16.92 7.71 -3.49
C LEU A 9 16.38 6.96 -4.72
N ALA A 10 17.10 5.94 -5.20
CA ALA A 10 16.62 5.10 -6.28
C ALA A 10 15.37 4.30 -5.88
N ASN A 11 15.32 3.78 -4.66
CA ASN A 11 14.14 3.10 -4.11
C ASN A 11 12.94 4.05 -4.00
N VAL A 12 13.16 5.27 -3.49
CA VAL A 12 12.15 6.32 -3.39
C VAL A 12 11.61 6.71 -4.76
N ALA A 13 12.50 6.92 -5.73
CA ALA A 13 12.12 7.27 -7.11
C ALA A 13 11.34 6.14 -7.80
N ALA A 14 11.73 4.87 -7.56
CA ALA A 14 11.01 3.71 -8.09
C ALA A 14 9.60 3.61 -7.49
N ALA A 15 9.44 3.84 -6.19
CA ALA A 15 8.13 3.86 -5.54
C ALA A 15 7.25 5.02 -6.05
N ASP A 16 7.82 6.22 -6.20
CA ASP A 16 7.12 7.39 -6.77
C ASP A 16 6.62 7.08 -8.19
N TYR A 17 7.50 6.55 -9.04
CA TYR A 17 7.15 6.18 -10.41
C TYR A 17 6.03 5.13 -10.45
N PHE A 18 6.11 4.09 -9.62
CA PHE A 18 5.09 3.06 -9.55
C PHE A 18 3.71 3.63 -9.16
N VAL A 19 3.66 4.48 -8.14
CA VAL A 19 2.41 5.10 -7.69
C VAL A 19 1.83 6.03 -8.75
N ARG A 20 2.66 6.82 -9.46
CA ARG A 20 2.21 7.67 -10.57
C ARG A 20 1.61 6.87 -11.70
N ARG A 21 2.24 5.77 -12.07
CA ARG A 21 1.71 4.85 -13.10
C ARG A 21 0.34 4.30 -12.72
N ARG A 22 0.14 3.94 -11.44
CA ARG A 22 -1.16 3.49 -10.92
C ARG A 22 -2.20 4.61 -10.93
N MET A 23 -1.81 5.83 -10.61
CA MET A 23 -2.69 7.00 -10.66
C MET A 23 -3.16 7.30 -12.10
N GLU A 24 -2.28 7.15 -13.09
CA GLU A 24 -2.58 7.37 -14.52
C GLU A 24 -3.44 6.23 -15.12
N GLY A 25 -3.45 5.07 -14.50
CA GLY A 25 -4.20 3.90 -14.94
C GLY A 25 -5.71 4.08 -14.83
N SER A 26 -6.45 3.21 -15.52
CA SER A 26 -7.92 3.18 -15.50
C SER A 26 -8.51 2.59 -14.21
N HIS A 27 -7.70 1.94 -13.39
CA HIS A 27 -8.08 1.28 -12.15
C HIS A 27 -7.70 2.16 -10.96
N ARG A 28 -8.60 2.27 -9.99
CA ARG A 28 -8.35 2.98 -8.73
C ARG A 28 -8.00 1.95 -7.65
N ASP A 29 -6.76 1.52 -7.65
CA ASP A 29 -6.26 0.60 -6.65
C ASP A 29 -6.20 1.28 -5.27
N LEU A 30 -6.36 0.50 -4.21
CA LEU A 30 -6.01 0.95 -2.87
C LEU A 30 -4.51 0.66 -2.66
N VAL A 31 -3.76 1.69 -2.38
CA VAL A 31 -2.31 1.61 -2.15
C VAL A 31 -2.01 1.92 -0.69
N SER A 32 -1.09 1.17 -0.11
CA SER A 32 -0.51 1.45 1.20
C SER A 32 0.99 1.62 1.07
N LEU A 33 1.56 2.52 1.85
CA LEU A 33 3.00 2.77 1.90
C LEU A 33 3.56 2.29 3.23
N VAL A 34 4.53 1.39 3.15
CA VAL A 34 5.30 0.89 4.30
C VAL A 34 6.75 1.27 4.10
N GLN A 35 7.29 2.04 5.04
CA GLN A 35 8.72 2.34 5.13
C GLN A 35 9.37 1.36 6.10
N PHE A 36 10.54 0.86 5.76
CA PHE A 36 11.25 -0.08 6.62
C PHE A 36 12.77 0.19 6.65
N GLY A 37 13.34 -0.21 7.77
CA GLY A 37 14.76 -0.26 8.09
C GLY A 37 14.97 -1.45 9.02
N GLY A 38 15.49 -1.26 10.21
CA GLY A 38 15.41 -2.26 11.29
C GLY A 38 14.00 -2.43 11.87
N GLU A 39 13.12 -1.44 11.67
CA GLU A 39 11.70 -1.50 11.97
C GLU A 39 10.88 -1.31 10.69
N ALA A 40 9.59 -1.65 10.72
CA ALA A 40 8.65 -1.42 9.61
C ALA A 40 7.47 -0.56 10.06
N TYR A 41 7.28 0.57 9.40
CA TYR A 41 6.27 1.58 9.72
C TYR A 41 5.27 1.72 8.59
N ILE A 42 3.98 1.68 8.93
CA ILE A 42 2.91 2.03 7.99
C ILE A 42 2.86 3.56 7.92
N VAL A 43 3.39 4.13 6.84
CA VAL A 43 3.37 5.57 6.59
C VAL A 43 1.98 6.00 6.14
N THR A 44 1.39 5.26 5.20
CA THR A 44 0.05 5.50 4.71
C THR A 44 -0.70 4.17 4.66
N PRO A 45 -1.83 4.02 5.36
CA PRO A 45 -2.69 2.85 5.26
C PRO A 45 -3.36 2.80 3.87
N PHE A 46 -4.08 1.72 3.56
CA PHE A 46 -4.76 1.57 2.29
C PHE A 46 -5.67 2.76 1.95
N THR A 47 -5.35 3.45 0.86
CA THR A 47 -6.09 4.60 0.34
C THR A 47 -5.99 4.67 -1.17
N ASN A 48 -6.94 5.36 -1.81
CA ASN A 48 -6.88 5.76 -3.22
C ASN A 48 -6.51 7.24 -3.39
N ASP A 49 -6.08 7.90 -2.32
CA ASP A 49 -5.53 9.25 -2.35
C ASP A 49 -4.05 9.19 -2.74
N TYR A 50 -3.81 9.04 -4.04
CA TYR A 50 -2.45 8.93 -4.60
C TYR A 50 -1.61 10.18 -4.37
N GLU A 51 -2.24 11.37 -4.31
CA GLU A 51 -1.52 12.62 -4.05
C GLU A 51 -0.91 12.61 -2.66
N ASN A 52 -1.66 12.14 -1.66
CA ASN A 52 -1.15 11.97 -0.30
C ASN A 52 0.00 10.95 -0.23
N ILE A 53 -0.11 9.84 -0.96
CA ILE A 53 0.96 8.83 -1.02
C ILE A 53 2.22 9.43 -1.65
N LEU A 54 2.08 10.14 -2.78
CA LEU A 54 3.20 10.79 -3.46
C LEU A 54 3.85 11.88 -2.60
N LEU A 55 3.05 12.65 -1.85
CA LEU A 55 3.56 13.60 -0.88
C LEU A 55 4.38 12.90 0.20
N SER A 56 3.87 11.80 0.74
CA SER A 56 4.58 11.01 1.77
C SER A 56 5.89 10.44 1.25
N ILE A 57 5.92 9.91 0.02
CA ILE A 57 7.13 9.42 -0.65
C ILE A 57 8.12 10.56 -0.84
N GLY A 58 7.67 11.74 -1.29
CA GLY A 58 8.51 12.91 -1.46
C GLY A 58 9.15 13.41 -0.16
N LEU A 59 8.42 13.35 0.95
CA LEU A 59 8.95 13.70 2.28
C LEU A 59 10.00 12.69 2.75
N ILE A 60 9.73 11.39 2.62
CA ILE A 60 10.68 10.32 2.96
C ILE A 60 11.99 10.47 2.17
N GLY A 61 11.92 10.90 0.91
CA GLY A 61 13.07 11.10 0.03
C GLY A 61 13.94 12.31 0.37
N THR A 62 13.62 13.10 1.40
CA THR A 62 14.46 14.23 1.81
C THR A 62 15.64 13.77 2.68
N PRO A 63 16.83 14.38 2.54
CA PRO A 63 17.98 14.06 3.39
C PRO A 63 17.67 14.24 4.88
N GLU A 64 16.89 15.25 5.24
CA GLU A 64 16.54 15.57 6.62
C GLU A 64 15.69 14.46 7.26
N GLU A 65 14.76 13.86 6.51
CA GLU A 65 13.95 12.76 7.01
C GLU A 65 14.73 11.44 7.04
N TYR A 66 15.61 11.22 6.07
CA TYR A 66 16.50 10.06 6.08
C TYR A 66 17.40 10.07 7.34
N ASP A 67 18.00 11.22 7.67
CA ASP A 67 18.86 11.36 8.85
C ASP A 67 18.08 11.22 10.18
N ARG A 68 16.79 11.54 10.17
CA ARG A 68 15.90 11.39 11.33
C ARG A 68 15.37 9.98 11.52
N PHE A 69 15.44 9.15 10.48
CA PHE A 69 14.96 7.78 10.58
C PHE A 69 15.79 7.00 11.60
N PRO A 70 15.19 6.49 12.68
CA PRO A 70 15.94 6.05 13.86
C PRO A 70 16.75 4.78 13.63
N ASP A 71 16.54 4.09 12.53
CA ASP A 71 17.12 2.77 12.29
C ASP A 71 17.44 2.56 10.80
N HIS A 72 18.73 2.59 10.49
CA HIS A 72 19.27 2.38 9.16
C HIS A 72 19.51 0.90 8.81
N GLY A 73 18.99 -0.05 9.61
CA GLY A 73 19.03 -1.47 9.30
C GLY A 73 18.14 -1.82 8.09
N THR A 74 18.21 -3.07 7.65
CA THR A 74 17.38 -3.59 6.57
C THR A 74 16.77 -4.92 7.00
N LEU A 75 15.50 -4.91 7.42
CA LEU A 75 14.74 -6.10 7.78
C LEU A 75 13.55 -6.28 6.83
N ILE A 76 13.82 -6.87 5.66
CA ILE A 76 12.82 -7.07 4.60
C ILE A 76 11.72 -8.03 5.09
N MET A 77 12.08 -9.08 5.83
CA MET A 77 11.12 -10.03 6.39
C MET A 77 10.09 -9.35 7.29
N ARG A 78 10.52 -8.37 8.10
CA ARG A 78 9.62 -7.58 8.95
C ARG A 78 8.66 -6.74 8.11
N ALA A 79 9.16 -6.14 7.02
CA ALA A 79 8.32 -5.37 6.11
C ALA A 79 7.24 -6.23 5.44
N ILE A 80 7.59 -7.45 4.99
CA ILE A 80 6.65 -8.40 4.40
C ILE A 80 5.60 -8.83 5.43
N SER A 81 6.01 -9.26 6.61
CA SER A 81 5.09 -9.64 7.69
C SER A 81 4.13 -8.49 8.04
N ARG A 82 4.66 -7.25 8.12
CA ARG A 82 3.85 -6.07 8.39
C ARG A 82 2.85 -5.76 7.28
N ALA A 83 3.24 -5.95 6.02
CA ALA A 83 2.35 -5.77 4.87
C ALA A 83 1.23 -6.82 4.85
N VAL A 84 1.54 -8.10 5.09
CA VAL A 84 0.53 -9.17 5.19
C VAL A 84 -0.44 -8.90 6.35
N GLN A 85 0.08 -8.47 7.50
CA GLN A 85 -0.75 -8.08 8.63
C GLN A 85 -1.69 -6.91 8.30
N LEU A 86 -1.24 -5.98 7.45
CA LEU A 86 -2.06 -4.86 7.02
C LEU A 86 -3.25 -5.33 6.16
N PHE A 87 -3.04 -6.24 5.20
CA PHE A 87 -4.13 -6.86 4.44
C PHE A 87 -5.14 -7.56 5.37
N ARG A 88 -4.65 -8.25 6.40
CA ARG A 88 -5.50 -8.91 7.41
C ARG A 88 -6.32 -7.89 8.20
N THR A 89 -5.71 -6.79 8.64
CA THR A 89 -6.36 -5.75 9.44
C THR A 89 -7.51 -5.07 8.69
N PHE A 90 -7.38 -4.92 7.38
CA PHE A 90 -8.40 -4.31 6.52
C PHE A 90 -9.35 -5.35 5.88
N ASP A 91 -9.26 -6.62 6.26
CA ASP A 91 -10.06 -7.73 5.69
C ASP A 91 -9.89 -7.89 4.17
N PHE A 92 -8.70 -7.56 3.66
CA PHE A 92 -8.38 -7.64 2.23
C PHE A 92 -7.68 -8.94 1.82
N LEU A 93 -7.43 -9.88 2.74
CA LEU A 93 -6.72 -11.11 2.42
C LEU A 93 -7.37 -11.93 1.29
N ARG A 94 -8.70 -11.84 1.16
CA ARG A 94 -9.46 -12.54 0.12
C ARG A 94 -9.80 -11.67 -1.09
N ALA A 95 -9.36 -10.42 -1.11
CA ALA A 95 -9.56 -9.55 -2.25
C ALA A 95 -8.69 -10.01 -3.44
N GLN A 96 -9.22 -9.95 -4.64
CA GLN A 96 -8.45 -10.26 -5.84
C GLN A 96 -7.53 -9.10 -6.21
N GLY A 97 -6.38 -9.42 -6.78
CA GLY A 97 -5.42 -8.42 -7.23
C GLY A 97 -4.54 -7.82 -6.12
N ASN A 98 -4.55 -8.40 -4.91
CA ASN A 98 -3.60 -8.04 -3.87
C ASN A 98 -2.17 -8.33 -4.35
N LEU A 99 -1.23 -7.44 -4.06
CA LEU A 99 0.19 -7.66 -4.31
C LEU A 99 1.04 -6.82 -3.34
N ILE A 100 2.28 -7.25 -3.14
CA ILE A 100 3.30 -6.50 -2.40
C ILE A 100 4.45 -6.22 -3.35
N VAL A 101 4.88 -4.96 -3.45
CA VAL A 101 6.10 -4.57 -4.18
C VAL A 101 7.12 -4.05 -3.19
N ILE A 102 8.32 -4.62 -3.22
CA ILE A 102 9.42 -4.28 -2.33
C ILE A 102 10.53 -3.63 -3.14
N PHE A 103 11.00 -2.48 -2.67
CA PHE A 103 12.18 -1.79 -3.19
C PHE A 103 13.24 -1.79 -2.10
N SER A 104 14.36 -2.47 -2.32
CA SER A 104 15.46 -2.52 -1.36
C SER A 104 16.78 -2.84 -2.06
N ASP A 105 17.88 -2.47 -1.44
CA ASP A 105 19.22 -2.93 -1.85
C ASP A 105 19.50 -4.38 -1.45
N GLY A 106 18.61 -5.01 -0.69
CA GLY A 106 18.70 -6.42 -0.32
C GLY A 106 19.72 -6.72 0.77
N GLN A 107 20.19 -5.72 1.51
CA GLN A 107 21.20 -5.89 2.57
C GLN A 107 20.64 -6.52 3.86
N ASP A 108 19.65 -7.39 3.74
CA ASP A 108 19.12 -8.14 4.89
C ASP A 108 20.07 -9.30 5.23
N THR A 109 20.62 -9.25 6.43
CA THR A 109 21.53 -10.26 6.97
C THR A 109 20.82 -11.26 7.87
N HIS A 110 19.54 -11.06 8.14
CA HIS A 110 18.79 -11.87 9.07
C HIS A 110 18.06 -13.01 8.33
N ALA A 111 18.45 -14.23 8.62
CA ALA A 111 17.80 -15.42 8.08
C ALA A 111 16.50 -15.79 8.83
N VAL A 112 16.26 -15.18 10.00
CA VAL A 112 15.12 -15.47 10.88
C VAL A 112 14.62 -14.18 11.51
N TYR A 113 13.32 -13.97 11.49
CA TYR A 113 12.63 -12.86 12.13
C TYR A 113 11.53 -13.40 13.07
N GLU A 114 11.59 -13.02 14.36
CA GLU A 114 10.64 -13.49 15.40
C GLU A 114 10.46 -15.02 15.44
N GLY A 115 11.53 -15.77 15.17
CA GLY A 115 11.54 -17.23 15.13
C GLY A 115 11.01 -17.83 13.83
N GLN A 116 10.60 -17.00 12.86
CA GLN A 116 10.16 -17.45 11.54
C GLN A 116 11.27 -17.27 10.50
N SER A 117 11.42 -18.26 9.64
CA SER A 117 12.30 -18.18 8.48
C SER A 117 11.69 -17.35 7.36
N LEU A 118 12.50 -16.94 6.38
CA LEU A 118 12.02 -16.26 5.18
C LEU A 118 10.93 -17.07 4.45
N ASP A 119 11.12 -18.37 4.35
CA ASP A 119 10.15 -19.28 3.72
C ASP A 119 8.79 -19.28 4.44
N GLU A 120 8.77 -19.26 5.78
CA GLU A 120 7.54 -19.26 6.57
C GLU A 120 6.78 -17.92 6.43
N ILE A 121 7.49 -16.80 6.42
CA ILE A 121 6.87 -15.47 6.24
C ILE A 121 6.28 -15.32 4.83
N LEU A 122 7.00 -15.76 3.80
CA LEU A 122 6.52 -15.75 2.43
C LEU A 122 5.43 -16.79 2.17
N GLN A 123 5.44 -17.92 2.91
CA GLN A 123 4.37 -18.90 2.86
C GLN A 123 3.03 -18.28 3.31
N GLU A 124 3.04 -17.42 4.33
CA GLU A 124 1.83 -16.70 4.74
C GLU A 124 1.26 -15.81 3.61
N ALA A 125 2.13 -15.14 2.85
CA ALA A 125 1.71 -14.39 1.67
C ALA A 125 1.16 -15.31 0.57
N ALA A 126 1.82 -16.44 0.30
CA ALA A 126 1.39 -17.43 -0.68
C ALA A 126 0.03 -18.06 -0.33
N ASP A 127 -0.20 -18.42 0.92
CA ASP A 127 -1.44 -19.02 1.41
C ASP A 127 -2.65 -18.06 1.27
N ASN A 128 -2.38 -16.76 1.25
CA ASN A 128 -3.38 -15.72 1.04
C ASN A 128 -3.42 -15.21 -0.42
N ALA A 129 -2.73 -15.88 -1.35
CA ALA A 129 -2.65 -15.50 -2.76
C ALA A 129 -2.21 -14.04 -2.97
N ILE A 130 -1.24 -13.58 -2.18
CA ILE A 130 -0.63 -12.26 -2.28
C ILE A 130 0.76 -12.42 -2.92
N PRO A 131 0.92 -12.20 -4.22
CA PRO A 131 2.23 -12.27 -4.87
C PRO A 131 3.13 -11.15 -4.34
N VAL A 132 4.38 -11.51 -4.06
CA VAL A 132 5.41 -10.59 -3.62
C VAL A 132 6.38 -10.34 -4.77
N TYR A 133 6.53 -9.09 -5.15
CA TYR A 133 7.49 -8.64 -6.15
C TYR A 133 8.63 -7.92 -5.45
N PHE A 134 9.84 -8.42 -5.59
CA PHE A 134 10.99 -7.80 -4.97
C PHE A 134 11.95 -7.27 -6.04
N ILE A 135 12.08 -5.95 -6.10
CA ILE A 135 13.03 -5.23 -6.94
C ILE A 135 14.24 -4.90 -6.07
N ARG A 136 15.32 -5.63 -6.29
CA ARG A 136 16.58 -5.35 -5.62
C ARG A 136 17.39 -4.36 -6.43
N THR A 137 17.53 -3.15 -5.91
CA THR A 137 18.40 -2.12 -6.48
C THR A 137 19.89 -2.43 -6.25
N ALA A 138 20.77 -1.84 -7.04
CA ALA A 138 22.19 -2.15 -7.07
C ALA A 138 22.85 -2.21 -5.69
N TYR A 139 23.57 -3.27 -5.42
CA TYR A 139 24.18 -3.60 -4.17
C TYR A 139 25.68 -3.89 -4.36
N ASP A 140 26.53 -3.44 -3.44
CA ASP A 140 27.95 -3.78 -3.44
C ASP A 140 28.16 -5.11 -2.68
N GLN A 141 28.42 -6.19 -3.41
CA GLN A 141 28.66 -7.52 -2.85
C GLN A 141 29.80 -7.63 -1.82
N ARG A 142 30.54 -6.55 -1.60
CA ARG A 142 31.66 -6.50 -0.63
C ARG A 142 31.24 -6.20 0.80
N LEU A 143 29.96 -6.04 1.09
CA LEU A 143 29.45 -5.55 2.37
C LEU A 143 28.80 -6.62 3.27
N GLY A 144 29.43 -7.78 3.41
CA GLY A 144 29.11 -8.71 4.47
C GLY A 144 28.16 -9.88 4.11
N ASP A 145 27.67 -10.59 5.12
CA ASP A 145 26.83 -11.79 5.00
C ASP A 145 25.38 -11.46 4.65
N VAL A 146 25.13 -11.09 3.41
CA VAL A 146 23.79 -10.80 2.89
C VAL A 146 23.15 -12.06 2.33
N LEU A 147 21.85 -12.21 2.48
CA LEU A 147 21.11 -13.32 1.88
C LEU A 147 21.31 -13.33 0.35
N PRO A 148 21.74 -14.48 -0.23
CA PRO A 148 21.97 -14.59 -1.68
C PRO A 148 20.69 -14.36 -2.48
N ASP A 149 20.82 -13.80 -3.69
CA ASP A 149 19.71 -13.58 -4.62
C ASP A 149 18.88 -14.83 -4.88
N ILE A 150 19.56 -15.99 -4.98
CA ILE A 150 18.86 -17.25 -5.22
C ILE A 150 17.91 -17.61 -4.09
N THR A 151 18.25 -17.27 -2.84
CA THR A 151 17.38 -17.47 -1.68
C THR A 151 16.12 -16.61 -1.80
N TRP A 152 16.29 -15.31 -2.09
CA TRP A 152 15.18 -14.40 -2.32
C TRP A 152 14.32 -14.83 -3.51
N LYS A 153 14.96 -15.19 -4.62
CA LYS A 153 14.27 -15.63 -5.83
C LYS A 153 13.37 -16.83 -5.56
N LEU A 154 13.93 -17.89 -4.98
CA LEU A 154 13.18 -19.13 -4.70
C LEU A 154 12.01 -18.89 -3.72
N ALA A 155 12.21 -18.07 -2.71
CA ALA A 155 11.19 -17.80 -1.71
C ALA A 155 10.07 -16.88 -2.26
N VAL A 156 10.42 -15.83 -2.99
CA VAL A 156 9.48 -14.88 -3.59
C VAL A 156 8.62 -15.55 -4.68
N GLU A 157 9.22 -16.37 -5.54
CA GLU A 157 8.50 -17.05 -6.63
C GLU A 157 7.44 -18.04 -6.11
N LYS A 158 7.59 -18.58 -4.88
CA LYS A 158 6.55 -19.40 -4.24
C LYS A 158 5.25 -18.65 -3.97
N THR A 159 5.30 -17.33 -3.82
CA THR A 159 4.10 -16.50 -3.63
C THR A 159 3.31 -16.23 -4.92
N GLY A 160 3.85 -16.64 -6.07
CA GLY A 160 3.34 -16.26 -7.40
C GLY A 160 3.88 -14.93 -7.90
N GLY A 161 4.75 -14.26 -7.12
CA GLY A 161 5.45 -13.04 -7.53
C GLY A 161 6.76 -13.32 -8.25
N ARG A 162 7.65 -12.32 -8.28
CA ARG A 162 8.95 -12.42 -8.98
C ARG A 162 10.02 -11.58 -8.30
N PHE A 163 11.27 -12.06 -8.37
CA PHE A 163 12.46 -11.35 -7.93
C PHE A 163 13.16 -10.70 -9.12
N TYR A 164 13.49 -9.41 -9.00
CA TYR A 164 14.16 -8.62 -10.05
C TYR A 164 15.49 -8.06 -9.52
N PRO A 165 16.63 -8.61 -9.96
CA PRO A 165 17.92 -7.98 -9.69
C PRO A 165 18.08 -6.79 -10.64
N ALA A 166 17.89 -5.56 -10.15
CA ALA A 166 17.96 -4.35 -10.95
C ALA A 166 19.30 -3.62 -10.70
N ALA A 167 20.20 -3.70 -11.64
CA ALA A 167 21.52 -3.09 -11.57
C ALA A 167 21.51 -1.59 -11.92
N ASP A 168 20.51 -1.12 -12.64
CA ASP A 168 20.37 0.25 -13.12
C ASP A 168 18.89 0.68 -13.21
N GLU A 169 18.68 1.94 -13.53
CA GLU A 169 17.36 2.54 -13.66
C GLU A 169 16.51 1.85 -14.74
N ALA A 170 17.10 1.48 -15.87
CA ALA A 170 16.37 0.84 -16.95
C ALA A 170 15.81 -0.53 -16.52
N ALA A 171 16.60 -1.30 -15.75
CA ALA A 171 16.15 -2.58 -15.20
C ALA A 171 15.02 -2.39 -14.16
N ILE A 172 15.06 -1.33 -13.35
CA ILE A 172 13.97 -0.98 -12.41
C ILE A 172 12.70 -0.68 -13.19
N LEU A 173 12.77 0.19 -14.20
CA LEU A 173 11.61 0.57 -15.01
C LEU A 173 11.02 -0.62 -15.77
N GLN A 174 11.87 -1.51 -16.30
CA GLN A 174 11.42 -2.75 -16.94
C GLN A 174 10.68 -3.65 -15.95
N ALA A 175 11.24 -3.86 -14.74
CA ALA A 175 10.59 -4.66 -13.70
C ALA A 175 9.20 -4.09 -13.32
N LEU A 176 9.11 -2.77 -13.18
CA LEU A 176 7.85 -2.10 -12.87
C LEU A 176 6.81 -2.25 -13.99
N HIS A 177 7.25 -2.18 -15.24
CA HIS A 177 6.36 -2.41 -16.38
C HIS A 177 5.83 -3.85 -16.41
N GLU A 178 6.68 -4.84 -16.17
CA GLU A 178 6.26 -6.24 -16.08
C GLU A 178 5.28 -6.48 -14.92
N ILE A 179 5.52 -5.87 -13.75
CA ILE A 179 4.62 -5.96 -12.60
C ILE A 179 3.26 -5.34 -12.94
N ASP A 180 3.25 -4.20 -13.62
CA ASP A 180 2.03 -3.51 -14.02
C ASP A 180 1.18 -4.36 -14.98
N GLU A 181 1.82 -4.99 -15.96
CA GLU A 181 1.14 -5.91 -16.90
C GLU A 181 0.58 -7.16 -16.19
N LEU A 182 1.36 -7.77 -15.28
CA LEU A 182 0.94 -8.94 -14.53
C LEU A 182 -0.21 -8.61 -13.57
N ALA A 183 -0.14 -7.47 -12.90
CA ALA A 183 -1.19 -7.01 -11.99
C ALA A 183 -2.48 -6.67 -12.74
N ALA A 184 -2.40 -6.02 -13.90
CA ALA A 184 -3.56 -5.66 -14.72
C ALA A 184 -4.35 -6.90 -15.19
N GLY A 185 -3.68 -8.03 -15.44
CA GLY A 185 -4.31 -9.29 -15.83
C GLY A 185 -5.06 -10.02 -14.71
N GLN A 186 -4.86 -9.65 -13.45
CA GLN A 186 -5.45 -10.30 -12.29
C GLN A 186 -6.64 -9.54 -11.68
N ILE A 187 -6.88 -8.29 -12.09
CA ILE A 187 -7.92 -7.45 -11.51
C ILE A 187 -9.25 -7.71 -12.21
N GLU A 188 -10.03 -8.63 -11.66
CA GLU A 188 -11.47 -8.69 -11.92
C GLU A 188 -12.14 -7.57 -11.10
N VAL A 189 -12.65 -6.55 -11.80
CA VAL A 189 -13.24 -5.36 -11.16
C VAL A 189 -14.48 -5.77 -10.36
N THR A 190 -14.31 -6.06 -9.09
CA THR A 190 -15.44 -6.13 -8.15
C THR A 190 -15.90 -4.71 -7.88
N ARG A 191 -16.95 -4.26 -8.58
CA ARG A 191 -17.59 -2.98 -8.31
C ARG A 191 -18.15 -2.99 -6.89
N TYR A 192 -17.44 -2.42 -5.95
CA TYR A 192 -18.03 -2.06 -4.68
C TYR A 192 -19.04 -0.95 -4.93
N VAL A 193 -20.32 -1.31 -4.98
CA VAL A 193 -21.40 -0.33 -4.99
C VAL A 193 -21.50 0.24 -3.59
N ALA A 194 -20.83 1.37 -3.38
CA ALA A 194 -21.05 2.16 -2.17
C ALA A 194 -22.51 2.62 -2.19
N HIS A 195 -23.33 2.01 -1.37
CA HIS A 195 -24.68 2.49 -1.13
C HIS A 195 -24.61 3.82 -0.40
N GLN A 196 -24.62 4.92 -1.17
CA GLN A 196 -24.85 6.23 -0.57
C GLN A 196 -26.28 6.23 0.01
N PRO A 197 -26.43 6.33 1.34
CA PRO A 197 -27.75 6.37 1.92
C PRO A 197 -28.46 7.64 1.45
N ARG A 198 -29.46 7.49 0.56
CA ARG A 198 -30.28 8.60 0.07
C ARG A 198 -31.30 8.98 1.13
N PHE A 199 -30.87 9.51 2.26
CA PHE A 199 -31.78 9.98 3.30
C PHE A 199 -32.33 11.39 3.03
N SER A 200 -31.72 12.18 2.11
CA SER A 200 -32.12 13.55 1.81
C SER A 200 -33.60 13.70 1.43
N PRO A 201 -34.23 12.85 0.58
CA PRO A 201 -35.68 12.99 0.30
C PRO A 201 -36.52 12.72 1.54
N PHE A 202 -36.15 11.77 2.36
CA PHE A 202 -36.88 11.48 3.62
C PHE A 202 -36.74 12.59 4.64
N ALA A 203 -35.57 13.22 4.73
CA ALA A 203 -35.36 14.37 5.59
C ALA A 203 -36.18 15.58 5.15
N LEU A 204 -36.27 15.84 3.83
CA LEU A 204 -37.11 16.91 3.28
C LEU A 204 -38.60 16.68 3.56
N ILE A 205 -39.10 15.43 3.39
CA ILE A 205 -40.49 15.08 3.73
C ILE A 205 -40.76 15.28 5.22
N ALA A 206 -39.83 14.86 6.10
CA ALA A 206 -39.97 15.03 7.53
C ALA A 206 -40.04 16.53 7.93
N VAL A 207 -39.17 17.36 7.36
CA VAL A 207 -39.19 18.82 7.57
C VAL A 207 -40.48 19.44 7.07
N GLY A 208 -40.96 19.01 5.90
CA GLY A 208 -42.24 19.48 5.35
C GLY A 208 -43.44 19.12 6.24
N LEU A 209 -43.52 17.89 6.71
CA LEU A 209 -44.57 17.46 7.65
C LEU A 209 -44.53 18.23 8.99
N TRP A 210 -43.31 18.46 9.48
CA TRP A 210 -43.12 19.21 10.72
C TRP A 210 -43.55 20.68 10.56
N SER A 211 -43.21 21.31 9.45
CA SER A 211 -43.63 22.67 9.10
C SER A 211 -45.17 22.76 8.98
N LEU A 212 -45.80 21.79 8.33
CA LEU A 212 -47.25 21.70 8.18
C LEU A 212 -47.94 21.55 9.56
N ALA A 213 -47.42 20.69 10.43
CA ALA A 213 -47.93 20.51 11.78
C ALA A 213 -47.82 21.79 12.62
N LEU A 214 -46.72 22.56 12.47
CA LEU A 214 -46.58 23.87 13.13
C LEU A 214 -47.63 24.87 12.66
N VAL A 215 -47.84 25.00 11.34
CA VAL A 215 -48.85 25.89 10.75
C VAL A 215 -50.26 25.51 11.22
N CYS A 216 -50.61 24.21 11.17
CA CYS A 216 -51.90 23.73 11.68
C CYS A 216 -52.06 23.99 13.18
N GLY A 217 -51.01 23.81 13.99
CA GLY A 217 -51.03 24.08 15.43
C GLY A 217 -51.24 25.55 15.77
N LEU A 218 -50.71 26.47 14.97
CA LEU A 218 -50.94 27.89 15.12
C LEU A 218 -52.37 28.30 14.68
N GLY A 219 -52.88 27.71 13.59
CA GLY A 219 -54.23 27.96 13.07
C GLY A 219 -55.34 27.50 14.06
N VAL A 220 -55.16 26.33 14.65
CA VAL A 220 -56.14 25.78 15.61
C VAL A 220 -56.24 26.61 16.90
N LYS A 221 -55.18 27.27 17.32
CA LYS A 221 -55.22 28.19 18.47
C LYS A 221 -56.05 29.44 18.19
N GLN A 222 -56.13 29.90 16.97
CA GLN A 222 -56.99 31.04 16.58
C GLN A 222 -58.47 30.64 16.52
N LEU A 223 -58.81 29.40 16.14
CA LEU A 223 -60.20 28.93 16.10
C LEU A 223 -60.79 28.61 17.48
N ARG A 224 -59.96 28.50 18.53
CA ARG A 224 -60.43 28.33 19.90
C ARG A 224 -60.78 29.63 20.66
N ARG A 225 -60.74 30.78 19.98
CA ARG A 225 -61.05 32.09 20.55
C ARG A 225 -62.37 32.70 20.04
N PHE A 226 -63.34 31.87 19.75
CA PHE A 226 -64.72 32.37 19.61
C PHE A 226 -65.61 31.67 20.66
N PRO A 227 -66.35 32.45 21.42
CA PRO A 227 -67.21 31.95 22.44
C PRO A 227 -68.42 31.20 21.87
#